data_c7882b4ffeacda69a9755bb135fdec2d
#
_entry.id   c7882b4ffeacda69a9755bb135fdec2d
#
_cell.length_a   1.000
_cell.length_b   1.000
_cell.length_c   1.000
_cell.angle_alpha   90.00
_cell.angle_beta   90.00
_cell.angle_gamma   90.00
#
_symmetry.space_group_name_H-M   'P 1'
#
loop_
_entity.id
_entity.type
_entity.pdbx_description
1 polymer ?
#
loop_
_entity_poly.entity_id
_entity_poly.type
_entity_poly.pdbx_seq_one_letter_code
_entity_poly.pdbx_strand_id
1 'polypeptide(L)'
;MADEKKTEEKKAERPAAGGEEKPAPKDNLVVTKHSIKIGGKEIKYTVTAGTMVLKEEAADREKEADGEKPRAQIFFIAYTKDGGGDKSRRPLTFSFNGGPGSSSVWLHLGVLGPRRVLMTDEGELPPPPFKLTDN
;
A
#
# COMPACT_ATOMS: atom_id res chain seq x y z
N MET A 1 40.47 -30.69 -45.81
CA MET A 1 40.16 -31.53 -44.66
C MET A 1 40.14 -30.59 -43.46
N ALA A 2 38.97 -30.13 -43.06
CA ALA A 2 38.78 -29.21 -41.96
C ALA A 2 38.18 -29.99 -40.81
N ASP A 3 38.85 -30.01 -39.66
CA ASP A 3 38.39 -30.63 -38.43
C ASP A 3 37.44 -29.65 -37.71
N GLU A 4 36.16 -30.02 -37.65
CA GLU A 4 35.17 -29.37 -36.83
C GLU A 4 35.31 -29.79 -35.37
N LYS A 5 35.82 -28.88 -34.54
CA LYS A 5 35.80 -29.01 -33.08
C LYS A 5 34.42 -28.64 -32.52
N LYS A 6 33.68 -29.67 -32.17
CA LYS A 6 32.40 -29.58 -31.46
C LYS A 6 32.67 -29.13 -30.01
N THR A 7 32.26 -27.90 -29.68
CA THR A 7 32.32 -27.37 -28.31
C THR A 7 31.06 -27.84 -27.56
N GLU A 8 31.26 -28.71 -26.58
CA GLU A 8 30.20 -29.11 -25.64
C GLU A 8 29.95 -27.98 -24.65
N GLU A 9 28.77 -27.37 -24.72
CA GLU A 9 28.27 -26.46 -23.70
C GLU A 9 27.91 -27.24 -22.41
N LYS A 10 28.72 -27.05 -21.40
CA LYS A 10 28.50 -27.55 -20.05
C LYS A 10 27.35 -26.76 -19.40
N LYS A 11 26.19 -27.38 -19.37
CA LYS A 11 24.97 -26.85 -18.69
C LYS A 11 25.27 -26.72 -17.19
N ALA A 12 25.42 -25.48 -16.71
CA ALA A 12 25.61 -25.20 -15.29
C ALA A 12 24.31 -25.52 -14.55
N GLU A 13 24.33 -26.57 -13.74
CA GLU A 13 23.30 -26.87 -12.76
C GLU A 13 23.28 -25.76 -11.70
N ARG A 14 22.17 -25.02 -11.62
CA ARG A 14 21.89 -24.12 -10.51
C ARG A 14 21.63 -24.98 -9.27
N PRO A 15 22.28 -24.70 -8.13
CA PRO A 15 21.95 -25.40 -6.89
C PRO A 15 20.52 -25.06 -6.49
N ALA A 16 19.71 -26.09 -6.22
CA ALA A 16 18.40 -25.96 -5.62
C ALA A 16 18.54 -25.27 -4.26
N ALA A 17 18.12 -24.02 -4.19
CA ALA A 17 18.01 -23.31 -2.93
C ALA A 17 16.97 -24.04 -2.08
N GLY A 18 17.39 -24.56 -0.94
CA GLY A 18 16.51 -25.15 0.08
C GLY A 18 15.44 -24.13 0.43
N GLY A 19 14.19 -24.47 0.14
CA GLY A 19 13.05 -23.62 0.43
C GLY A 19 12.80 -23.59 1.94
N GLU A 20 13.28 -22.59 2.63
CA GLU A 20 12.66 -22.17 3.88
C GLU A 20 11.25 -21.70 3.51
N GLU A 21 10.23 -22.40 3.98
CA GLU A 21 8.83 -21.99 3.84
C GLU A 21 8.68 -20.62 4.51
N LYS A 22 8.61 -19.56 3.70
CA LYS A 22 8.33 -18.23 4.21
C LYS A 22 6.96 -18.25 4.87
N PRO A 23 6.83 -17.73 6.11
CA PRO A 23 5.54 -17.71 6.80
C PRO A 23 4.48 -17.01 5.92
N ALA A 24 3.27 -17.56 5.92
CA ALA A 24 2.16 -16.98 5.15
C ALA A 24 1.97 -15.49 5.52
N PRO A 25 1.79 -14.60 4.53
CA PRO A 25 1.62 -13.20 4.78
C PRO A 25 0.35 -12.94 5.61
N LYS A 26 0.45 -12.01 6.56
CA LYS A 26 -0.64 -11.58 7.43
C LYS A 26 -0.86 -10.08 7.27
N ASP A 27 -2.07 -9.63 7.63
CA ASP A 27 -2.37 -8.22 7.73
C ASP A 27 -1.43 -7.55 8.74
N ASN A 28 -0.90 -6.39 8.36
CA ASN A 28 -0.07 -5.56 9.22
C ASN A 28 -0.62 -4.14 9.21
N LEU A 29 -1.46 -3.82 10.19
CA LEU A 29 -2.20 -2.57 10.27
C LEU A 29 -1.80 -1.80 11.52
N VAL A 30 -1.57 -0.49 11.35
CA VAL A 30 -1.33 0.47 12.42
C VAL A 30 -2.50 1.44 12.48
N VAL A 31 -3.04 1.66 13.67
CA VAL A 31 -4.17 2.57 13.91
C VAL A 31 -3.72 3.71 14.82
N THR A 32 -3.93 4.95 14.38
CA THR A 32 -3.59 6.15 15.15
C THR A 32 -4.76 7.14 15.18
N LYS A 33 -4.81 8.01 16.20
CA LYS A 33 -5.85 9.05 16.34
C LYS A 33 -5.23 10.43 16.23
N HIS A 34 -5.91 11.29 15.52
CA HIS A 34 -5.46 12.64 15.21
C HIS A 34 -6.62 13.65 15.26
N SER A 35 -6.27 14.92 15.21
CA SER A 35 -7.23 15.99 14.96
C SER A 35 -6.67 17.01 13.97
N ILE A 36 -7.56 17.69 13.29
CA ILE A 36 -7.28 18.78 12.35
C ILE A 36 -8.31 19.89 12.54
N LYS A 37 -7.94 21.12 12.27
CA LYS A 37 -8.86 22.26 12.25
C LYS A 37 -9.24 22.65 10.83
N ILE A 38 -10.53 22.56 10.51
CA ILE A 38 -11.09 22.98 9.21
C ILE A 38 -12.18 23.99 9.46
N GLY A 39 -12.05 25.20 8.88
CA GLY A 39 -13.01 26.28 9.07
C GLY A 39 -13.25 26.66 10.53
N GLY A 40 -12.22 26.62 11.36
CA GLY A 40 -12.30 26.92 12.80
C GLY A 40 -12.85 25.78 13.67
N LYS A 41 -13.31 24.66 13.09
CA LYS A 41 -13.83 23.49 13.81
C LYS A 41 -12.78 22.42 13.92
N GLU A 42 -12.60 21.87 15.12
CA GLU A 42 -11.77 20.70 15.34
C GLU A 42 -12.51 19.44 14.85
N ILE A 43 -11.84 18.66 14.00
CA ILE A 43 -12.31 17.36 13.49
C ILE A 43 -11.34 16.30 13.98
N LYS A 44 -11.84 15.38 14.80
CA LYS A 44 -11.10 14.20 15.24
C LYS A 44 -11.27 13.07 14.21
N TYR A 45 -10.19 12.36 13.95
CA TYR A 45 -10.21 11.26 12.99
C TYR A 45 -9.23 10.16 13.36
N THR A 46 -9.53 8.96 12.91
CA THR A 46 -8.69 7.76 13.04
C THR A 46 -8.04 7.48 11.71
N VAL A 47 -6.74 7.19 11.73
CA VAL A 47 -5.96 6.73 10.58
C VAL A 47 -5.67 5.25 10.75
N THR A 48 -5.98 4.47 9.73
CA THR A 48 -5.54 3.07 9.62
C THR A 48 -4.62 2.98 8.42
N ALA A 49 -3.37 2.60 8.65
CA ALA A 49 -2.38 2.46 7.60
C ALA A 49 -1.70 1.09 7.69
N GLY A 50 -1.43 0.49 6.55
CA GLY A 50 -0.71 -0.78 6.52
C GLY A 50 -1.05 -1.64 5.32
N THR A 51 -0.71 -2.92 5.44
CA THR A 51 -0.86 -3.90 4.39
C THR A 51 -1.96 -4.90 4.74
N MET A 52 -2.90 -5.05 3.84
CA MET A 52 -3.97 -6.05 3.88
C MET A 52 -3.68 -7.17 2.88
N VAL A 53 -3.92 -8.41 3.28
CA VAL A 53 -3.75 -9.60 2.44
C VAL A 53 -5.07 -9.92 1.75
N LEU A 54 -5.05 -9.90 0.42
CA LEU A 54 -6.16 -10.41 -0.37
C LEU A 54 -6.00 -11.92 -0.52
N LYS A 55 -7.05 -12.63 -0.22
CA LYS A 55 -7.12 -14.09 -0.31
C LYS A 55 -8.12 -14.50 -1.38
N GLU A 56 -7.88 -15.64 -1.97
CA GLU A 56 -8.78 -16.28 -2.92
C GLU A 56 -9.25 -17.61 -2.35
N GLU A 57 -10.54 -17.88 -2.49
CA GLU A 57 -11.08 -19.19 -2.18
C GLU A 57 -10.52 -20.23 -3.17
N ALA A 58 -10.05 -21.37 -2.67
CA ALA A 58 -9.62 -22.45 -3.53
C ALA A 58 -10.82 -22.97 -4.34
N ALA A 59 -10.74 -22.87 -5.66
CA ALA A 59 -11.84 -23.26 -6.57
C ALA A 59 -12.14 -24.77 -6.57
N ASP A 60 -11.25 -25.60 -6.01
CA ASP A 60 -11.43 -27.04 -5.91
C ASP A 60 -12.18 -27.42 -4.63
N ARG A 61 -13.50 -27.62 -4.79
CA ARG A 61 -14.39 -28.09 -3.73
C ARG A 61 -14.06 -29.49 -3.19
N GLU A 62 -13.14 -30.22 -3.81
CA GLU A 62 -12.77 -31.58 -3.40
C GLU A 62 -11.61 -31.66 -2.40
N LYS A 63 -10.98 -30.53 -2.07
CA LYS A 63 -9.94 -30.45 -1.05
C LYS A 63 -10.34 -29.47 0.05
N GLU A 64 -11.25 -29.86 0.91
CA GLU A 64 -11.69 -29.09 2.10
C GLU A 64 -10.59 -28.72 3.10
N ALA A 65 -9.34 -29.10 2.84
CA ALA A 65 -8.19 -28.84 3.71
C ALA A 65 -7.33 -27.65 3.28
N ASP A 66 -7.54 -27.07 2.10
CA ASP A 66 -6.70 -25.98 1.57
C ASP A 66 -7.46 -24.65 1.70
N GLY A 67 -7.40 -24.08 2.89
CA GLY A 67 -8.01 -22.79 3.20
C GLY A 67 -7.63 -21.66 2.21
N GLU A 68 -8.26 -20.49 2.37
CA GLU A 68 -8.00 -19.28 1.58
C GLU A 68 -6.50 -19.02 1.36
N LYS A 69 -6.08 -18.99 0.10
CA LYS A 69 -4.67 -18.75 -0.27
C LYS A 69 -4.41 -17.26 -0.50
N PRO A 70 -3.34 -16.71 0.09
CA PRO A 70 -2.97 -15.31 -0.16
C PRO A 70 -2.58 -15.12 -1.63
N ARG A 71 -3.18 -14.12 -2.30
CA ARG A 71 -2.95 -13.81 -3.71
C ARG A 71 -2.22 -12.50 -3.92
N ALA A 72 -2.50 -11.51 -3.07
CA ALA A 72 -1.90 -10.19 -3.17
C ALA A 72 -1.83 -9.52 -1.80
N GLN A 73 -1.02 -8.49 -1.71
CA GLN A 73 -0.99 -7.57 -0.59
C GLN A 73 -1.21 -6.16 -1.10
N ILE A 74 -2.10 -5.42 -0.44
CA ILE A 74 -2.38 -4.02 -0.77
C ILE A 74 -2.01 -3.17 0.42
N PHE A 75 -1.09 -2.22 0.22
CA PHE A 75 -0.87 -1.14 1.17
C PHE A 75 -1.94 -0.07 0.98
N PHE A 76 -2.54 0.40 2.07
CA PHE A 76 -3.52 1.48 2.05
C PHE A 76 -3.38 2.41 3.25
N ILE A 77 -3.94 3.60 3.11
CA ILE A 77 -4.14 4.54 4.20
C ILE A 77 -5.60 4.96 4.19
N ALA A 78 -6.30 4.73 5.30
CA ALA A 78 -7.71 5.09 5.46
C ALA A 78 -7.86 6.16 6.54
N TYR A 79 -8.64 7.19 6.25
CA TYR A 79 -9.01 8.26 7.16
C TYR A 79 -10.49 8.15 7.50
N THR A 80 -10.81 7.99 8.77
CA THR A 80 -12.19 7.87 9.24
C THR A 80 -12.47 8.95 10.26
N LYS A 81 -13.42 9.84 9.97
CA LYS A 81 -13.86 10.86 10.92
C LYS A 81 -14.46 10.19 12.15
N ASP A 82 -14.02 10.60 13.34
CA ASP A 82 -14.56 10.14 14.60
C ASP A 82 -15.89 10.85 14.94
N GLY A 83 -16.76 10.15 15.65
CA GLY A 83 -18.05 10.68 16.08
C GLY A 83 -19.02 10.97 14.90
N GLY A 84 -20.18 11.54 15.23
CA GLY A 84 -21.13 12.14 14.29
C GLY A 84 -21.96 11.18 13.43
N GLY A 85 -23.07 10.69 13.98
CA GLY A 85 -24.15 10.08 13.22
C GLY A 85 -23.93 8.64 12.75
N ASP A 86 -24.85 8.18 11.93
CA ASP A 86 -24.86 6.84 11.37
C ASP A 86 -23.74 6.66 10.35
N LYS A 87 -22.83 5.74 10.64
CA LYS A 87 -21.68 5.43 9.76
C LYS A 87 -22.10 4.83 8.43
N SER A 88 -23.24 4.14 8.37
CA SER A 88 -23.75 3.52 7.13
C SER A 88 -24.18 4.56 6.08
N ARG A 89 -24.44 5.78 6.48
CA ARG A 89 -24.85 6.90 5.62
C ARG A 89 -23.69 7.80 5.18
N ARG A 90 -22.46 7.48 5.59
CA ARG A 90 -21.29 8.29 5.21
C ARG A 90 -20.82 7.89 3.83
N PRO A 91 -20.47 8.86 2.96
CA PRO A 91 -19.83 8.55 1.71
C PRO A 91 -18.45 7.92 1.96
N LEU A 92 -18.08 6.97 1.11
CA LEU A 92 -16.74 6.37 1.06
C LEU A 92 -16.07 6.77 -0.24
N THR A 93 -14.87 7.32 -0.14
CA THR A 93 -14.07 7.71 -1.30
C THR A 93 -12.83 6.84 -1.40
N PHE A 94 -12.65 6.19 -2.54
CA PHE A 94 -11.41 5.52 -2.90
C PHE A 94 -10.61 6.41 -3.84
N SER A 95 -9.31 6.51 -3.59
CA SER A 95 -8.39 7.29 -4.41
C SER A 95 -7.22 6.43 -4.86
N PHE A 96 -6.97 6.41 -6.15
CA PHE A 96 -5.89 5.68 -6.79
C PHE A 96 -5.07 6.63 -7.65
N ASN A 97 -3.74 6.49 -7.59
CA ASN A 97 -2.89 7.24 -8.51
C ASN A 97 -2.95 6.62 -9.91
N GLY A 98 -2.94 7.47 -10.92
CA GLY A 98 -2.88 7.05 -12.32
C GLY A 98 -1.45 6.97 -12.85
N GLY A 99 -1.30 6.47 -14.08
CA GLY A 99 -0.02 6.31 -14.76
C GLY A 99 0.78 5.11 -14.23
N PRO A 100 1.26 4.19 -15.06
CA PRO A 100 2.03 3.06 -14.58
C PRO A 100 3.23 3.51 -13.74
N GLY A 101 3.33 3.00 -12.49
CA GLY A 101 4.45 3.26 -11.60
C GLY A 101 4.44 4.60 -10.86
N SER A 102 3.40 5.41 -10.97
CA SER A 102 3.30 6.67 -10.21
C SER A 102 2.96 6.41 -8.74
N SER A 103 3.64 7.08 -7.83
CA SER A 103 3.44 6.91 -6.39
C SER A 103 2.19 7.64 -5.90
N SER A 104 1.36 6.97 -5.08
CA SER A 104 0.19 7.57 -4.44
C SER A 104 0.53 8.63 -3.38
N VAL A 105 1.81 8.81 -3.05
CA VAL A 105 2.24 9.86 -2.11
C VAL A 105 1.82 11.25 -2.57
N TRP A 106 1.78 11.51 -3.87
CA TRP A 106 1.33 12.78 -4.44
C TRP A 106 -0.13 13.10 -4.15
N LEU A 107 -1.00 12.09 -4.20
CA LEU A 107 -2.40 12.23 -3.77
C LEU A 107 -2.50 12.38 -2.25
N HIS A 108 -1.77 11.57 -1.51
CA HIS A 108 -1.85 11.52 -0.06
C HIS A 108 -1.35 12.81 0.60
N LEU A 109 -0.10 13.23 0.32
CA LEU A 109 0.54 14.38 0.96
C LEU A 109 0.46 15.68 0.14
N GLY A 110 -0.06 15.62 -1.07
CA GLY A 110 -0.19 16.79 -1.94
C GLY A 110 -1.61 17.33 -2.03
N VAL A 111 -2.63 16.45 -2.03
CA VAL A 111 -4.00 16.84 -2.40
C VAL A 111 -5.06 16.39 -1.41
N LEU A 112 -5.16 15.08 -1.11
CA LEU A 112 -6.35 14.49 -0.47
C LEU A 112 -6.17 14.19 1.02
N GLY A 113 -4.95 14.05 1.50
CA GLY A 113 -4.70 13.80 2.92
C GLY A 113 -5.14 14.99 3.79
N PRO A 114 -5.46 14.76 5.07
CA PRO A 114 -5.81 15.82 6.01
C PRO A 114 -4.62 16.74 6.30
N ARG A 115 -3.42 16.32 5.97
CA ARG A 115 -2.19 17.12 6.03
C ARG A 115 -1.45 17.04 4.71
N ARG A 116 -0.86 18.16 4.31
CA ARG A 116 -0.06 18.26 3.08
C ARG A 116 1.34 18.79 3.38
N VAL A 117 2.26 18.58 2.45
CA VAL A 117 3.57 19.22 2.51
C VAL A 117 3.39 20.72 2.40
N LEU A 118 4.05 21.48 3.28
CA LEU A 118 4.09 22.94 3.20
C LEU A 118 4.90 23.36 1.98
N MET A 119 4.27 24.11 1.08
CA MET A 119 4.89 24.69 -0.12
C MET A 119 4.57 26.18 -0.18
N THR A 120 5.34 26.93 -0.96
CA THR A 120 5.03 28.32 -1.32
C THR A 120 3.82 28.37 -2.25
N ASP A 121 3.30 29.56 -2.51
CA ASP A 121 2.19 29.75 -3.45
C ASP A 121 2.56 29.37 -4.88
N GLU A 122 3.84 29.41 -5.23
CA GLU A 122 4.40 28.97 -6.50
C GLU A 122 4.63 27.44 -6.57
N GLY A 123 4.39 26.72 -5.46
CA GLY A 123 4.55 25.27 -5.39
C GLY A 123 5.98 24.79 -5.10
N GLU A 124 6.86 25.68 -4.68
CA GLU A 124 8.23 25.35 -4.30
C GLU A 124 8.32 24.90 -2.84
N LEU A 125 9.30 24.05 -2.54
CA LEU A 125 9.60 23.66 -1.16
C LEU A 125 10.40 24.76 -0.46
N PRO A 126 9.99 25.19 0.75
CA PRO A 126 10.81 26.10 1.55
C PRO A 126 12.12 25.42 1.97
N PRO A 127 13.13 26.19 2.41
CA PRO A 127 14.35 25.61 2.98
C PRO A 127 14.06 24.62 4.13
N PRO A 128 14.88 23.59 4.31
CA PRO A 128 14.74 22.65 5.45
C PRO A 128 14.75 23.40 6.80
N PRO A 129 14.07 22.83 7.83
CA PRO A 129 13.40 21.54 7.83
C PRO A 129 12.02 21.58 7.17
N PHE A 130 11.72 20.55 6.35
CA PHE A 130 10.43 20.43 5.70
C PHE A 130 9.31 20.19 6.72
N LYS A 131 8.13 20.71 6.45
CA LYS A 131 6.99 20.68 7.39
C LYS A 131 5.73 20.18 6.71
N LEU A 132 4.84 19.60 7.52
CA LEU A 132 3.47 19.33 7.14
C LEU A 132 2.58 20.43 7.72
N THR A 133 1.58 20.82 6.95
CA THR A 133 0.51 21.74 7.38
C THR A 133 -0.84 21.04 7.26
N ASP A 134 -1.84 21.58 7.95
CA ASP A 134 -3.23 21.14 7.78
C ASP A 134 -3.69 21.51 6.36
N ASN A 135 -4.48 20.60 5.75
CA ASN A 135 -4.95 20.73 4.37
C ASN A 135 -6.37 21.26 4.33
#